data_ada1d20abd8e8e5822f03805ad7afade
#
_entry.id   ada1d20abd8e8e5822f03805ad7afade
#
_cell.length_a   1.000
_cell.length_b   1.000
_cell.length_c   1.000
_cell.angle_alpha   90.00
_cell.angle_beta   90.00
_cell.angle_gamma   90.00
#
_symmetry.space_group_name_H-M   'P 1'
#
loop_
_entity.id
_entity.type
_entity.pdbx_description
1 polymer ?
#
loop_
_entity_poly.entity_id
_entity_poly.type
_entity_poly.pdbx_seq_one_letter_code
_entity_poly.pdbx_strand_id
1 'polypeptide(L)'
;MANPFLPLWEYIPDGEPRVFGDRVYIYGSHDRPSCEFFCDYKLKVWSAPIDDLDNWQCSGVSFRTRNGSEPSDVPWTDHELYAPDVVEKDGRYYLYSYIVGSKGAVAVSDKPEGPFTLLGQYIYNDADAGDDGIFNDPGVLVDDDGSVYVYYGFERSHFGQIDPADMRTVIRGSYLADLIPQGSEPEDFFEASSPRKIGGRYYLIYSPRNGSQLSYAISDSPRGPFKRMGPIIDNSEDYPGGNDHGSLCCIGGQWYIFYHRMTNGSIMSRRACAERVQILPDGSIPKVEMTSLGFSSSLDPYKETPAEIACVLKGGCLITEKDVLTREVTAIKTGAVIGYRYFDFGEDFSGSPLTLCLKTSGRGMISDVHIILDDPDSGREIGVCRVEAGDGILRAKLPSVTGRHAVFFRAEHIYKDWWSHAFADRELFGLISFLFLK
;
A
#
# COMPACT_ATOMS: atom_id res chain seq x y z
N MET A 1 0.49 -8.04 -12.27
CA MET A 1 0.86 -8.64 -10.96
C MET A 1 -0.22 -8.32 -9.93
N ALA A 2 -0.54 -9.31 -9.06
CA ALA A 2 -1.56 -9.17 -8.02
C ALA A 2 -1.09 -8.28 -6.85
N ASN A 3 -2.01 -7.77 -6.04
CA ASN A 3 -1.70 -7.04 -4.81
C ASN A 3 -1.46 -7.97 -3.61
N PRO A 4 -0.42 -7.73 -2.80
CA PRO A 4 0.68 -6.78 -2.97
C PRO A 4 1.55 -7.11 -4.19
N PHE A 5 2.01 -6.10 -4.94
CA PHE A 5 2.61 -6.33 -6.26
C PHE A 5 4.13 -6.54 -6.27
N LEU A 6 4.83 -6.32 -5.17
CA LEU A 6 6.25 -6.65 -5.02
C LEU A 6 6.42 -8.08 -4.49
N PRO A 7 7.61 -8.67 -4.60
CA PRO A 7 7.87 -10.02 -4.09
C PRO A 7 7.50 -10.20 -2.62
N LEU A 8 7.13 -11.43 -2.23
CA LEU A 8 6.69 -11.81 -0.89
C LEU A 8 7.57 -11.32 0.26
N TRP A 9 8.87 -11.32 0.04
CA TRP A 9 9.87 -10.96 1.05
C TRP A 9 10.14 -9.45 1.13
N GLU A 10 9.51 -8.64 0.25
CA GLU A 10 9.74 -7.18 0.23
C GLU A 10 8.60 -6.43 0.91
N TYR A 11 8.98 -5.46 1.72
CA TYR A 11 8.08 -4.61 2.49
C TYR A 11 8.42 -3.15 2.18
N ILE A 12 7.75 -2.60 1.18
CA ILE A 12 7.88 -1.20 0.76
C ILE A 12 6.54 -0.49 1.00
N PRO A 13 6.35 0.16 2.15
CA PRO A 13 5.24 1.08 2.38
C PRO A 13 5.56 2.50 1.88
N ASP A 14 4.62 3.40 2.08
CA ASP A 14 4.75 4.84 1.87
C ASP A 14 5.18 5.18 0.44
N GLY A 15 4.64 4.42 -0.53
CA GLY A 15 5.13 4.42 -1.90
C GLY A 15 4.79 5.70 -2.66
N GLU A 16 5.83 6.45 -3.06
CA GLU A 16 5.75 7.56 -4.00
C GLU A 16 6.11 7.07 -5.41
N PRO A 17 5.11 6.81 -6.27
CA PRO A 17 5.35 6.39 -7.64
C PRO A 17 5.71 7.56 -8.53
N ARG A 18 6.74 7.39 -9.36
CA ARG A 18 7.17 8.37 -10.35
C ARG A 18 7.43 7.69 -11.69
N VAL A 19 7.01 8.30 -12.77
CA VAL A 19 7.35 7.84 -14.14
C VAL A 19 8.47 8.71 -14.66
N PHE A 20 9.61 8.08 -14.99
CA PHE A 20 10.73 8.71 -15.63
C PHE A 20 11.09 7.90 -16.89
N GLY A 21 11.03 8.55 -18.04
CA GLY A 21 11.23 7.88 -19.33
C GLY A 21 10.18 6.79 -19.59
N ASP A 22 10.63 5.58 -19.81
CA ASP A 22 9.81 4.40 -20.11
C ASP A 22 9.57 3.50 -18.88
N ARG A 23 9.88 3.97 -17.66
CA ARG A 23 9.74 3.18 -16.43
C ARG A 23 8.97 3.92 -15.36
N VAL A 24 8.23 3.16 -14.56
CA VAL A 24 7.69 3.59 -13.27
C VAL A 24 8.65 3.15 -12.16
N TYR A 25 8.91 4.05 -11.23
CA TYR A 25 9.75 3.84 -10.05
C TYR A 25 8.89 3.98 -8.80
N ILE A 26 9.15 3.16 -7.78
CA ILE A 26 8.56 3.29 -6.45
C ILE A 26 9.64 3.67 -5.47
N TYR A 27 9.45 4.83 -4.86
CA TYR A 27 10.23 5.31 -3.74
C TYR A 27 9.38 5.21 -2.49
N GLY A 28 9.81 4.42 -1.54
CA GLY A 28 9.05 4.18 -0.31
C GLY A 28 9.99 3.89 0.84
N SER A 29 9.46 3.92 2.04
CA SER A 29 10.16 3.38 3.20
C SER A 29 10.44 1.89 2.97
N HIS A 30 11.27 1.32 3.81
CA HIS A 30 11.53 -0.11 3.81
C HIS A 30 11.25 -0.64 5.21
N ASP A 31 10.22 -1.47 5.39
CA ASP A 31 9.93 -2.06 6.69
C ASP A 31 10.80 -3.30 6.93
N ARG A 32 11.18 -3.50 8.18
CA ARG A 32 11.89 -4.70 8.64
C ARG A 32 10.87 -5.69 9.18
N PRO A 33 10.72 -6.89 8.56
CA PRO A 33 9.77 -7.90 9.02
C PRO A 33 9.95 -8.22 10.52
N SER A 34 8.85 -8.34 11.24
CA SER A 34 8.83 -8.68 12.67
C SER A 34 9.58 -7.69 13.59
N CYS A 35 9.79 -6.46 13.14
CA CYS A 35 10.36 -5.40 13.96
C CYS A 35 9.28 -4.68 14.78
N GLU A 36 9.65 -4.16 15.94
CA GLU A 36 8.76 -3.35 16.79
C GLU A 36 8.64 -1.89 16.34
N PHE A 37 9.48 -1.46 15.38
CA PHE A 37 9.56 -0.10 14.89
C PHE A 37 9.25 -0.05 13.40
N PHE A 38 8.68 1.06 12.94
CA PHE A 38 8.55 1.38 11.53
C PHE A 38 9.91 1.54 10.87
N CYS A 39 9.98 1.15 9.61
CA CYS A 39 11.04 1.47 8.68
C CYS A 39 12.42 0.87 9.01
N ASP A 40 13.31 1.01 8.06
CA ASP A 40 14.70 0.56 8.10
C ASP A 40 15.65 1.77 7.92
N TYR A 41 16.92 1.50 8.04
CA TYR A 41 18.02 2.43 7.81
C TYR A 41 18.42 2.53 6.33
N LYS A 42 17.69 1.87 5.45
CA LYS A 42 18.00 1.74 4.01
C LYS A 42 16.76 1.97 3.18
N LEU A 43 16.90 2.74 2.12
CA LEU A 43 15.92 2.86 1.06
C LEU A 43 16.32 1.99 -0.12
N LYS A 44 15.34 1.35 -0.73
CA LYS A 44 15.49 0.59 -1.98
C LYS A 44 14.59 1.20 -3.04
N VAL A 45 15.00 1.10 -4.29
CA VAL A 45 14.18 1.53 -5.43
C VAL A 45 13.75 0.31 -6.23
N TRP A 46 12.47 0.18 -6.45
CA TRP A 46 11.87 -0.78 -7.36
C TRP A 46 11.34 -0.07 -8.59
N SER A 47 11.49 -0.69 -9.76
CA SER A 47 10.98 -0.11 -11.00
C SER A 47 10.49 -1.20 -11.96
N ALA A 48 9.54 -0.82 -12.83
CA ALA A 48 9.05 -1.67 -13.91
C ALA A 48 8.93 -0.86 -15.21
N PRO A 49 9.02 -1.50 -16.40
CA PRO A 49 8.63 -0.85 -17.65
C PRO A 49 7.15 -0.45 -17.59
N ILE A 50 6.80 0.71 -18.16
CA ILE A 50 5.40 1.20 -18.15
C ILE A 50 4.45 0.32 -18.96
N ASP A 51 4.97 -0.49 -19.87
CA ASP A 51 4.24 -1.44 -20.69
C ASP A 51 4.28 -2.89 -20.15
N ASP A 52 5.03 -3.16 -19.06
CA ASP A 52 5.13 -4.46 -18.40
C ASP A 52 5.20 -4.31 -16.87
N LEU A 53 4.05 -4.02 -16.27
CA LEU A 53 3.90 -3.85 -14.80
C LEU A 53 3.93 -5.18 -14.03
N ASP A 54 4.22 -6.29 -14.69
CA ASP A 54 4.51 -7.57 -14.05
C ASP A 54 6.01 -7.81 -13.82
N ASN A 55 6.88 -6.94 -14.37
CA ASN A 55 8.34 -7.09 -14.35
C ASN A 55 9.02 -6.05 -13.45
N TRP A 56 8.73 -6.10 -12.15
CA TRP A 56 9.37 -5.24 -11.16
C TRP A 56 10.77 -5.72 -10.82
N GLN A 57 11.73 -4.80 -10.82
CA GLN A 57 13.13 -5.05 -10.53
C GLN A 57 13.64 -4.12 -9.43
N CYS A 58 14.39 -4.70 -8.48
CA CYS A 58 15.03 -3.94 -7.41
C CYS A 58 16.42 -3.47 -7.87
N SER A 59 16.67 -2.18 -7.79
CA SER A 59 18.00 -1.59 -8.09
C SER A 59 18.97 -1.68 -6.90
N GLY A 60 18.51 -2.23 -5.77
CA GLY A 60 19.29 -2.34 -4.55
C GLY A 60 19.15 -1.14 -3.63
N VAL A 61 20.08 -1.00 -2.69
CA VAL A 61 20.09 0.11 -1.72
C VAL A 61 20.49 1.40 -2.42
N SER A 62 19.60 2.39 -2.39
CA SER A 62 19.77 3.68 -3.05
C SER A 62 20.29 4.78 -2.11
N PHE A 63 19.98 4.69 -0.81
CA PHE A 63 20.40 5.62 0.24
C PHE A 63 20.30 4.96 1.61
N ARG A 64 21.16 5.38 2.58
CA ARG A 64 21.19 4.77 3.91
C ARG A 64 21.65 5.74 4.99
N THR A 65 21.25 5.51 6.24
CA THR A 65 21.66 6.27 7.42
C THR A 65 22.57 5.50 8.35
N ARG A 66 22.31 4.22 8.58
CA ARG A 66 23.02 3.43 9.57
C ARG A 66 24.42 3.08 9.10
N ASN A 67 25.39 3.38 9.97
CA ASN A 67 26.78 2.97 9.84
C ASN A 67 27.04 1.78 10.78
N GLY A 68 26.64 0.59 10.38
CA GLY A 68 27.09 -0.63 11.07
C GLY A 68 28.47 -1.05 10.57
N SER A 69 28.49 -2.16 9.82
CA SER A 69 29.66 -2.57 9.01
C SER A 69 29.70 -1.87 7.65
N GLU A 70 28.69 -1.10 7.30
CA GLU A 70 28.57 -0.37 6.04
C GLU A 70 28.62 1.15 6.28
N PRO A 71 29.18 1.95 5.36
CA PRO A 71 29.19 3.39 5.50
C PRO A 71 27.78 3.98 5.46
N SER A 72 27.52 4.99 6.31
CA SER A 72 26.33 5.82 6.26
C SER A 72 26.50 6.93 5.23
N ASP A 73 25.42 7.23 4.48
CA ASP A 73 25.37 8.40 3.60
C ASP A 73 25.04 9.68 4.37
N VAL A 74 24.55 9.57 5.61
CA VAL A 74 24.12 10.69 6.48
C VAL A 74 25.00 10.77 7.72
N PRO A 75 25.85 11.82 7.86
CA PRO A 75 26.87 11.86 8.90
C PRO A 75 26.40 12.34 10.28
N TRP A 76 25.18 12.85 10.43
CA TRP A 76 24.69 13.45 11.70
C TRP A 76 23.74 12.55 12.48
N THR A 77 23.28 11.42 11.92
CA THR A 77 22.34 10.50 12.55
C THR A 77 22.45 9.11 11.98
N ASP A 78 22.04 8.13 12.75
CA ASP A 78 21.87 6.72 12.37
C ASP A 78 20.43 6.21 12.62
N HIS A 79 19.46 7.15 12.67
CA HIS A 79 18.04 6.80 12.76
C HIS A 79 17.47 6.34 11.44
N GLU A 80 16.28 5.74 11.50
CA GLU A 80 15.55 5.19 10.38
C GLU A 80 15.16 6.27 9.35
N LEU A 81 15.04 5.83 8.09
CA LEU A 81 14.60 6.62 6.93
C LEU A 81 13.12 6.37 6.66
N TYR A 82 12.35 7.44 6.49
CA TYR A 82 10.90 7.40 6.29
C TYR A 82 10.49 8.10 5.01
N ALA A 83 9.42 7.61 4.40
CA ALA A 83 8.58 8.26 3.39
C ALA A 83 9.35 9.14 2.41
N PRO A 84 10.22 8.57 1.57
CA PRO A 84 10.99 9.34 0.60
C PRO A 84 10.13 9.73 -0.60
N ASP A 85 10.40 10.89 -1.17
CA ASP A 85 9.96 11.26 -2.51
C ASP A 85 11.15 11.58 -3.40
N VAL A 86 10.99 11.39 -4.72
CA VAL A 86 12.02 11.73 -5.72
C VAL A 86 11.39 12.53 -6.84
N VAL A 87 12.02 13.65 -7.18
CA VAL A 87 11.64 14.47 -8.34
C VAL A 87 12.81 14.65 -9.30
N GLU A 88 12.49 14.79 -10.58
CA GLU A 88 13.46 15.18 -11.61
C GLU A 88 13.48 16.69 -11.76
N LYS A 89 14.67 17.28 -11.83
CA LYS A 89 14.88 18.69 -12.14
C LYS A 89 16.19 18.86 -12.92
N ASP A 90 16.08 19.42 -14.11
CA ASP A 90 17.22 19.72 -14.99
C ASP A 90 18.11 18.51 -15.27
N GLY A 91 17.50 17.33 -15.50
CA GLY A 91 18.19 16.08 -15.81
C GLY A 91 18.84 15.39 -14.61
N ARG A 92 18.54 15.82 -13.40
CA ARG A 92 18.99 15.20 -12.15
C ARG A 92 17.81 14.81 -11.28
N TYR A 93 18.01 13.80 -10.42
CA TYR A 93 16.99 13.25 -9.54
C TYR A 93 17.31 13.62 -8.10
N TYR A 94 16.35 14.21 -7.41
CA TYR A 94 16.51 14.70 -6.04
C TYR A 94 15.63 13.90 -5.10
N LEU A 95 16.27 13.21 -4.16
CA LEU A 95 15.64 12.45 -3.10
C LEU A 95 15.42 13.34 -1.88
N TYR A 96 14.20 13.31 -1.36
CA TYR A 96 13.79 13.94 -0.12
C TYR A 96 13.33 12.85 0.84
N SER A 97 13.87 12.80 2.06
CA SER A 97 13.54 11.78 3.03
C SER A 97 13.44 12.36 4.42
N TYR A 98 12.42 11.94 5.15
CA TYR A 98 12.33 12.22 6.58
C TYR A 98 13.26 11.28 7.35
N ILE A 99 13.90 11.79 8.37
CA ILE A 99 14.74 11.04 9.31
C ILE A 99 14.30 11.41 10.72
N VAL A 100 13.93 10.42 11.52
CA VAL A 100 13.43 10.64 12.87
C VAL A 100 14.38 11.51 13.70
N GLY A 101 13.82 12.53 14.35
CA GLY A 101 14.58 13.46 15.20
C GLY A 101 15.55 14.38 14.46
N SER A 102 15.41 14.52 13.13
CA SER A 102 16.27 15.38 12.32
C SER A 102 15.47 16.17 11.28
N LYS A 103 16.11 17.14 10.66
CA LYS A 103 15.51 17.95 9.59
C LYS A 103 15.36 17.23 8.25
N GLY A 104 15.52 15.92 8.24
CA GLY A 104 15.52 15.15 7.00
C GLY A 104 16.78 15.32 6.17
N ALA A 105 16.82 14.64 5.04
CA ALA A 105 17.92 14.67 4.11
C ALA A 105 17.47 14.98 2.69
N VAL A 106 18.25 15.76 1.97
CA VAL A 106 18.14 15.94 0.53
C VAL A 106 19.37 15.35 -0.13
N ALA A 107 19.19 14.49 -1.11
CA ALA A 107 20.27 13.85 -1.83
C ALA A 107 20.00 13.90 -3.34
N VAL A 108 21.01 13.64 -4.17
CA VAL A 108 20.91 13.78 -5.62
C VAL A 108 21.60 12.65 -6.34
N SER A 109 21.07 12.30 -7.51
CA SER A 109 21.65 11.31 -8.41
C SER A 109 21.48 11.74 -9.87
N ASP A 110 22.34 11.22 -10.75
CA ASP A 110 22.19 11.36 -12.21
C ASP A 110 21.29 10.26 -12.79
N LYS A 111 20.78 9.35 -11.94
CA LYS A 111 19.88 8.26 -12.31
C LYS A 111 18.69 8.17 -11.36
N PRO A 112 17.50 7.84 -11.85
CA PRO A 112 16.30 7.74 -11.01
C PRO A 112 16.43 6.67 -9.91
N GLU A 113 17.11 5.56 -10.17
CA GLU A 113 17.32 4.50 -9.19
C GLU A 113 18.43 4.78 -8.16
N GLY A 114 19.17 5.88 -8.31
CA GLY A 114 20.33 6.17 -7.48
C GLY A 114 21.63 5.47 -7.98
N PRO A 115 22.66 5.27 -7.13
CA PRO A 115 22.68 5.70 -5.73
C PRO A 115 22.62 7.21 -5.57
N PHE A 116 22.02 7.67 -4.48
CA PHE A 116 21.91 9.10 -4.20
C PHE A 116 23.07 9.58 -3.32
N THR A 117 23.61 10.75 -3.67
CA THR A 117 24.67 11.43 -2.92
C THR A 117 24.07 12.56 -2.10
N LEU A 118 24.37 12.58 -0.81
CA LEU A 118 23.85 13.59 0.11
C LEU A 118 24.25 15.00 -0.31
N LEU A 119 23.25 15.89 -0.42
CA LEU A 119 23.45 17.34 -0.51
C LEU A 119 23.47 18.00 0.88
N GLY A 120 22.71 17.48 1.82
CA GLY A 120 22.62 17.96 3.19
C GLY A 120 21.21 17.95 3.75
N GLN A 121 21.02 18.59 4.89
CA GLN A 121 19.69 18.83 5.46
C GLN A 121 18.98 19.96 4.70
N TYR A 122 17.65 20.05 4.88
CA TYR A 122 16.91 21.24 4.47
C TYR A 122 17.49 22.50 5.12
N ILE A 123 17.56 23.58 4.36
CA ILE A 123 17.93 24.91 4.86
C ILE A 123 16.65 25.70 5.04
N TYR A 124 16.35 26.01 6.27
CA TYR A 124 15.20 26.80 6.66
C TYR A 124 15.66 28.20 7.04
N ASN A 125 15.14 29.21 6.35
CA ASN A 125 15.44 30.60 6.68
C ASN A 125 14.42 31.15 7.68
N ASP A 126 14.58 30.75 8.94
CA ASP A 126 14.05 31.44 10.13
C ASP A 126 12.57 31.68 10.35
N ALA A 127 12.29 32.42 11.29
CA ALA A 127 11.14 33.20 11.81
C ALA A 127 9.71 32.86 11.29
N ASP A 128 9.60 32.32 10.08
CA ASP A 128 8.32 31.92 9.46
C ASP A 128 7.93 30.49 9.85
N ALA A 129 8.85 29.71 10.32
CA ALA A 129 8.61 28.34 10.75
C ALA A 129 8.10 28.34 12.20
N GLY A 130 6.83 28.35 12.35
CA GLY A 130 6.19 28.03 13.63
C GLY A 130 6.28 26.55 14.00
N ASP A 131 7.13 25.79 13.31
CA ASP A 131 7.50 24.42 13.62
C ASP A 131 9.03 24.30 13.76
N ASP A 132 9.48 23.19 14.26
CA ASP A 132 10.88 22.86 14.48
C ASP A 132 11.64 22.50 13.20
N GLY A 133 11.04 22.71 12.01
CA GLY A 133 11.62 22.42 10.70
C GLY A 133 11.76 20.93 10.44
N ILE A 134 10.93 20.10 11.04
CA ILE A 134 10.86 18.67 10.79
C ILE A 134 10.00 18.43 9.55
N PHE A 135 10.62 17.94 8.49
CA PHE A 135 9.95 17.60 7.24
C PHE A 135 9.44 16.17 7.29
N ASN A 136 8.35 15.95 8.04
CA ASN A 136 7.70 14.66 8.12
C ASN A 136 6.97 14.37 6.81
N ASP A 137 7.22 13.20 6.22
CA ASP A 137 6.62 12.71 4.98
C ASP A 137 6.62 13.76 3.86
N PRO A 138 7.80 14.18 3.39
CA PRO A 138 7.89 15.23 2.39
C PRO A 138 7.43 14.74 1.03
N GLY A 139 6.43 15.39 0.46
CA GLY A 139 6.07 15.28 -0.96
C GLY A 139 6.55 16.52 -1.73
N VAL A 140 7.17 16.33 -2.87
CA VAL A 140 7.74 17.40 -3.66
C VAL A 140 7.11 17.49 -5.04
N LEU A 141 6.87 18.72 -5.48
CA LEU A 141 6.33 19.01 -6.81
C LEU A 141 7.27 19.98 -7.54
N VAL A 142 7.72 19.59 -8.71
CA VAL A 142 8.32 20.50 -9.70
C VAL A 142 7.21 20.92 -10.63
N ASP A 143 6.90 22.21 -10.65
CA ASP A 143 5.84 22.76 -11.46
C ASP A 143 6.31 23.08 -12.89
N ASP A 144 5.34 23.35 -13.80
CA ASP A 144 5.58 23.59 -15.23
C ASP A 144 6.45 24.84 -15.48
N ASP A 145 6.45 25.79 -14.56
CA ASP A 145 7.29 27.00 -14.61
C ASP A 145 8.70 26.80 -14.01
N GLY A 146 9.00 25.58 -13.54
CA GLY A 146 10.27 25.21 -12.90
C GLY A 146 10.32 25.53 -11.40
N SER A 147 9.28 26.09 -10.82
CA SER A 147 9.16 26.25 -9.36
C SER A 147 9.12 24.90 -8.67
N VAL A 148 9.70 24.83 -7.47
CA VAL A 148 9.76 23.61 -6.67
C VAL A 148 9.04 23.84 -5.36
N TYR A 149 8.10 22.97 -5.03
CA TYR A 149 7.29 23.07 -3.81
C TYR A 149 7.45 21.82 -2.98
N VAL A 150 7.52 21.96 -1.64
CA VAL A 150 7.48 20.87 -0.68
C VAL A 150 6.23 20.98 0.19
N TYR A 151 5.55 19.84 0.35
CA TYR A 151 4.42 19.64 1.24
C TYR A 151 4.82 18.59 2.27
N TYR A 152 4.52 18.83 3.54
CA TYR A 152 4.96 17.94 4.62
C TYR A 152 4.12 18.14 5.87
N GLY A 153 4.33 17.31 6.87
CA GLY A 153 3.80 17.54 8.19
C GLY A 153 3.32 16.30 8.91
N PHE A 154 3.28 16.42 10.22
CA PHE A 154 2.67 15.46 11.14
C PHE A 154 1.64 16.21 12.00
N GLU A 155 0.41 15.72 12.02
CA GLU A 155 -0.75 16.36 12.64
C GLU A 155 -1.10 17.77 12.11
N ARG A 156 -0.24 18.37 11.30
CA ARG A 156 -0.42 19.69 10.69
C ARG A 156 0.20 19.72 9.30
N SER A 157 -0.53 20.21 8.31
CA SER A 157 -0.03 20.35 6.94
C SER A 157 0.80 21.62 6.76
N HIS A 158 1.96 21.49 6.14
CA HIS A 158 2.91 22.55 5.87
C HIS A 158 3.25 22.62 4.38
N PHE A 159 3.72 23.76 3.95
CA PHE A 159 4.16 24.06 2.60
C PHE A 159 5.35 25.00 2.61
N GLY A 160 6.28 24.79 1.69
CA GLY A 160 7.36 25.71 1.39
C GLY A 160 7.71 25.70 -0.10
N GLN A 161 8.22 26.81 -0.60
CA GLN A 161 8.84 26.84 -1.92
C GLN A 161 10.35 26.60 -1.75
N ILE A 162 10.87 25.63 -2.48
CA ILE A 162 12.30 25.30 -2.49
C ILE A 162 13.01 26.16 -3.53
N ASP A 163 14.21 26.65 -3.20
CA ASP A 163 15.08 27.33 -4.15
C ASP A 163 15.58 26.31 -5.20
N PRO A 164 15.20 26.44 -6.48
CA PRO A 164 15.62 25.50 -7.51
C PRO A 164 17.11 25.51 -7.79
N ALA A 165 17.86 26.51 -7.29
CA ALA A 165 19.30 26.59 -7.48
C ALA A 165 20.06 25.57 -6.61
N ASP A 166 19.56 25.23 -5.44
CA ASP A 166 20.21 24.26 -4.53
C ASP A 166 19.31 23.08 -4.14
N MET A 167 18.01 23.14 -4.48
CA MET A 167 17.00 22.09 -4.24
C MET A 167 16.80 21.71 -2.78
N ARG A 168 17.18 22.57 -1.82
CA ARG A 168 17.02 22.27 -0.38
C ARG A 168 16.77 23.49 0.51
N THR A 169 16.96 24.71 0.01
CA THR A 169 16.65 25.93 0.76
C THR A 169 15.18 26.29 0.60
N VAL A 170 14.43 26.36 1.70
CA VAL A 170 13.08 26.93 1.70
C VAL A 170 13.18 28.46 1.57
N ILE A 171 12.58 28.98 0.52
CA ILE A 171 12.61 30.43 0.21
C ILE A 171 11.89 31.20 1.33
N ARG A 172 12.55 32.24 1.84
CA ARG A 172 12.02 33.09 2.90
C ARG A 172 10.67 33.68 2.51
N GLY A 173 9.68 33.59 3.43
CA GLY A 173 8.33 34.12 3.22
C GLY A 173 7.44 33.23 2.33
N SER A 174 7.93 32.05 1.91
CA SER A 174 7.11 31.09 1.15
C SER A 174 6.31 30.16 2.03
N TYR A 175 6.68 29.98 3.27
CA TYR A 175 6.06 29.06 4.21
C TYR A 175 4.59 29.35 4.44
N LEU A 176 3.79 28.28 4.47
CA LEU A 176 2.39 28.26 4.85
C LEU A 176 2.12 27.04 5.74
N ALA A 177 1.15 27.16 6.62
CA ALA A 177 0.62 26.04 7.40
C ALA A 177 -0.89 25.92 7.17
N ASP A 178 -1.44 24.80 7.63
CA ASP A 178 -2.88 24.54 7.58
C ASP A 178 -3.47 24.58 6.16
N LEU A 179 -2.72 24.06 5.19
CA LEU A 179 -3.20 23.93 3.81
C LEU A 179 -4.50 23.12 3.73
N ILE A 180 -4.59 22.10 4.55
CA ILE A 180 -5.79 21.34 4.85
C ILE A 180 -6.15 21.64 6.30
N PRO A 181 -7.42 21.96 6.60
CA PRO A 181 -7.85 22.20 7.97
C PRO A 181 -7.45 21.06 8.90
N GLN A 182 -7.02 21.42 10.08
CA GLN A 182 -6.67 20.50 11.14
C GLN A 182 -7.59 20.70 12.35
N GLY A 183 -7.79 19.63 13.09
CA GLY A 183 -8.63 19.61 14.26
C GLY A 183 -8.71 18.23 14.84
N SER A 184 -9.90 17.84 15.28
CA SER A 184 -10.19 16.51 15.83
C SER A 184 -11.10 15.65 14.94
N GLU A 185 -11.47 16.17 13.77
CA GLU A 185 -12.36 15.44 12.86
C GLU A 185 -11.59 14.31 12.14
N PRO A 186 -12.24 13.18 11.85
CA PRO A 186 -11.59 12.04 11.18
C PRO A 186 -10.97 12.37 9.82
N GLU A 187 -11.50 13.38 9.13
CA GLU A 187 -11.06 13.82 7.80
C GLU A 187 -9.95 14.88 7.85
N ASP A 188 -9.60 15.37 9.02
CA ASP A 188 -8.54 16.36 9.18
C ASP A 188 -7.18 15.75 8.86
N PHE A 189 -6.25 16.59 8.42
CA PHE A 189 -4.91 16.17 8.04
C PHE A 189 -4.17 15.50 9.22
N PHE A 190 -3.48 14.42 8.93
CA PHE A 190 -2.59 13.76 9.87
C PHE A 190 -1.16 13.73 9.36
N GLU A 191 -0.90 13.10 8.18
CA GLU A 191 0.45 12.94 7.61
C GLU A 191 0.39 12.62 6.11
N ALA A 192 1.51 12.14 5.53
CA ALA A 192 1.59 11.54 4.19
C ALA A 192 1.27 12.52 3.04
N SER A 193 1.92 13.67 3.03
CA SER A 193 1.71 14.69 2.00
C SER A 193 2.25 14.28 0.64
N SER A 194 1.40 14.10 -0.36
CA SER A 194 1.80 13.78 -1.73
C SER A 194 1.13 14.68 -2.76
N PRO A 195 1.85 15.68 -3.32
CA PRO A 195 1.30 16.61 -4.29
C PRO A 195 1.33 16.04 -5.72
N ARG A 196 0.29 16.35 -6.50
CA ARG A 196 0.25 16.12 -7.96
C ARG A 196 -0.39 17.31 -8.67
N LYS A 197 0.11 17.64 -9.87
CA LYS A 197 -0.56 18.58 -10.77
C LYS A 197 -1.23 17.80 -11.90
N ILE A 198 -2.53 17.91 -12.00
CA ILE A 198 -3.34 17.15 -12.95
C ILE A 198 -4.33 18.09 -13.64
N GLY A 199 -4.23 18.23 -14.96
CA GLY A 199 -5.13 19.07 -15.74
C GLY A 199 -5.16 20.55 -15.30
N GLY A 200 -4.02 21.07 -14.83
CA GLY A 200 -3.89 22.45 -14.35
C GLY A 200 -4.36 22.68 -12.92
N ARG A 201 -4.80 21.65 -12.21
CA ARG A 201 -5.16 21.69 -10.79
C ARG A 201 -4.13 20.99 -9.94
N TYR A 202 -4.03 21.38 -8.67
CA TYR A 202 -3.15 20.81 -7.68
C TYR A 202 -3.95 19.87 -6.78
N TYR A 203 -3.50 18.64 -6.70
CA TYR A 203 -4.05 17.60 -5.83
C TYR A 203 -3.06 17.36 -4.69
N LEU A 204 -3.53 17.36 -3.48
CA LEU A 204 -2.77 16.94 -2.32
C LEU A 204 -3.43 15.67 -1.77
N ILE A 205 -2.75 14.55 -1.94
CA ILE A 205 -3.13 13.27 -1.33
C ILE A 205 -2.55 13.27 0.07
N TYR A 206 -3.28 12.75 1.03
CA TYR A 206 -2.85 12.75 2.43
C TYR A 206 -3.54 11.66 3.24
N SER A 207 -2.92 11.29 4.35
CA SER A 207 -3.51 10.45 5.40
C SER A 207 -4.33 11.32 6.34
N PRO A 208 -5.64 11.10 6.48
CA PRO A 208 -6.44 11.79 7.48
C PRO A 208 -6.28 11.14 8.86
N ARG A 209 -6.81 11.77 9.92
CA ARG A 209 -6.80 11.23 11.28
C ARG A 209 -7.44 9.86 11.43
N ASN A 210 -8.30 9.48 10.52
CA ASN A 210 -8.82 8.11 10.42
C ASN A 210 -7.71 7.05 10.19
N GLY A 211 -6.54 7.43 9.69
CA GLY A 211 -5.35 6.59 9.63
C GLY A 211 -5.36 5.48 8.57
N SER A 212 -6.49 4.84 8.32
CA SER A 212 -6.62 3.72 7.36
C SER A 212 -7.08 4.15 5.97
N GLN A 213 -7.16 5.44 5.73
CA GLN A 213 -7.61 6.02 4.46
C GLN A 213 -6.50 6.82 3.79
N LEU A 214 -6.55 6.87 2.45
CA LEU A 214 -5.96 7.95 1.68
C LEU A 214 -7.06 8.85 1.17
N SER A 215 -6.99 10.11 1.57
CA SER A 215 -7.89 11.17 1.15
C SER A 215 -7.19 12.15 0.23
N TYR A 216 -7.94 13.04 -0.40
CA TYR A 216 -7.35 14.07 -1.23
C TYR A 216 -8.08 15.41 -1.13
N ALA A 217 -7.35 16.45 -1.45
CA ALA A 217 -7.88 17.81 -1.58
C ALA A 217 -7.40 18.43 -2.89
N ILE A 218 -8.18 19.36 -3.44
CA ILE A 218 -7.90 20.03 -4.73
C ILE A 218 -7.81 21.54 -4.53
N SER A 219 -6.89 22.17 -5.28
CA SER A 219 -6.74 23.61 -5.39
C SER A 219 -6.41 24.04 -6.81
N ASP A 220 -6.71 25.28 -7.16
CA ASP A 220 -6.26 25.94 -8.41
C ASP A 220 -4.87 26.58 -8.24
N SER A 221 -4.28 26.54 -7.06
CA SER A 221 -2.98 27.10 -6.72
C SER A 221 -2.14 26.10 -5.91
N PRO A 222 -0.81 26.02 -6.12
CA PRO A 222 0.06 25.17 -5.30
C PRO A 222 0.05 25.57 -3.82
N ARG A 223 -0.29 26.81 -3.53
CA ARG A 223 -0.36 27.39 -2.18
C ARG A 223 -1.72 27.21 -1.50
N GLY A 224 -2.66 26.54 -2.15
CA GLY A 224 -4.05 26.47 -1.69
C GLY A 224 -4.88 27.75 -1.97
N PRO A 225 -6.04 27.92 -1.32
CA PRO A 225 -6.62 26.98 -0.35
C PRO A 225 -7.01 25.65 -1.00
N PHE A 226 -6.79 24.56 -0.29
CA PHE A 226 -7.18 23.23 -0.72
C PHE A 226 -8.59 22.89 -0.21
N LYS A 227 -9.44 22.40 -1.11
CA LYS A 227 -10.77 21.90 -0.78
C LYS A 227 -10.70 20.40 -0.61
N ARG A 228 -11.06 19.89 0.57
CA ARG A 228 -11.20 18.45 0.83
C ARG A 228 -12.27 17.83 -0.08
N MET A 229 -11.95 16.66 -0.65
CA MET A 229 -12.82 15.93 -1.57
C MET A 229 -13.30 14.60 -1.02
N GLY A 230 -12.55 13.99 -0.11
CA GLY A 230 -12.87 12.72 0.54
C GLY A 230 -11.85 11.62 0.27
N PRO A 231 -12.15 10.38 0.69
CA PRO A 231 -11.25 9.25 0.54
C PRO A 231 -11.17 8.76 -0.90
N ILE A 232 -9.97 8.33 -1.31
CA ILE A 232 -9.73 7.58 -2.54
C ILE A 232 -9.82 6.08 -2.26
N ILE A 233 -9.25 5.63 -1.13
CA ILE A 233 -9.27 4.24 -0.68
C ILE A 233 -9.36 4.17 0.84
N ASP A 234 -9.91 3.06 1.35
CA ASP A 234 -10.06 2.80 2.79
C ASP A 234 -9.70 1.35 3.10
N ASN A 235 -8.59 1.15 3.80
CA ASN A 235 -8.11 -0.17 4.19
C ASN A 235 -8.95 -0.81 5.31
N SER A 236 -9.72 -0.04 6.07
CA SER A 236 -10.44 -0.55 7.25
C SER A 236 -11.80 -1.14 6.96
N GLU A 237 -12.34 -1.00 5.74
CA GLU A 237 -13.70 -1.47 5.43
C GLU A 237 -13.81 -2.99 5.46
N ASP A 238 -12.85 -3.67 4.86
CA ASP A 238 -12.88 -5.12 4.70
C ASP A 238 -11.58 -5.79 5.16
N TYR A 239 -10.69 -5.05 5.81
CA TYR A 239 -9.35 -5.50 6.16
C TYR A 239 -8.96 -4.99 7.56
N PRO A 240 -8.02 -5.65 8.26
CA PRO A 240 -7.54 -5.15 9.55
C PRO A 240 -6.84 -3.81 9.42
N GLY A 241 -7.46 -2.72 9.37
CA GLY A 241 -6.93 -1.37 9.20
C GLY A 241 -5.47 -1.11 9.61
N GLY A 242 -5.06 0.10 9.69
CA GLY A 242 -3.71 0.51 10.04
C GLY A 242 -3.50 1.95 9.59
N ASN A 243 -2.27 2.40 9.52
CA ASN A 243 -1.96 3.62 8.81
C ASN A 243 -1.97 3.36 7.29
N ASP A 244 -2.15 4.41 6.51
CA ASP A 244 -2.01 4.33 5.06
C ASP A 244 -1.22 5.54 4.56
N HIS A 245 -0.37 5.31 3.56
CA HIS A 245 0.41 6.33 2.89
C HIS A 245 0.62 5.90 1.43
N GLY A 246 0.46 6.82 0.51
CA GLY A 246 0.63 6.55 -0.90
C GLY A 246 0.25 7.73 -1.79
N SER A 247 0.17 7.50 -3.08
CA SER A 247 0.05 8.57 -4.06
C SER A 247 -0.60 8.14 -5.36
N LEU A 248 -0.96 9.13 -6.17
CA LEU A 248 -1.46 8.96 -7.52
C LEU A 248 -0.33 8.89 -8.55
N CYS A 249 -0.47 8.03 -9.55
CA CYS A 249 0.41 8.00 -10.71
C CYS A 249 -0.34 7.62 -11.99
N CYS A 250 -0.04 8.30 -13.09
CA CYS A 250 -0.50 7.92 -14.42
C CYS A 250 0.57 7.08 -15.10
N ILE A 251 0.26 5.83 -15.41
CA ILE A 251 1.16 4.89 -16.08
C ILE A 251 0.49 4.44 -17.38
N GLY A 252 1.11 4.73 -18.53
CA GLY A 252 0.56 4.35 -19.82
C GLY A 252 -0.86 4.92 -20.09
N GLY A 253 -1.20 6.06 -19.52
CA GLY A 253 -2.54 6.69 -19.66
C GLY A 253 -3.58 6.21 -18.65
N GLN A 254 -3.28 5.22 -17.82
CA GLN A 254 -4.13 4.75 -16.72
C GLN A 254 -3.67 5.34 -15.39
N TRP A 255 -4.59 5.92 -14.63
CA TRP A 255 -4.33 6.40 -13.27
C TRP A 255 -4.44 5.28 -12.26
N TYR A 256 -3.53 5.29 -11.29
CA TYR A 256 -3.49 4.38 -10.15
C TYR A 256 -3.34 5.18 -8.86
N ILE A 257 -3.99 4.69 -7.79
CA ILE A 257 -3.63 5.03 -6.42
C ILE A 257 -2.68 3.93 -5.89
N PHE A 258 -1.50 4.33 -5.46
CA PHE A 258 -0.57 3.46 -4.73
C PHE A 258 -0.83 3.65 -3.25
N TYR A 259 -0.79 2.58 -2.51
CA TYR A 259 -1.06 2.53 -1.08
C TYR A 259 -0.35 1.32 -0.46
N HIS A 260 -0.52 1.07 0.84
CA HIS A 260 0.03 -0.13 1.43
C HIS A 260 -0.99 -0.88 2.30
N ARG A 261 -0.72 -2.16 2.57
CA ARG A 261 -1.46 -3.00 3.51
C ARG A 261 -0.50 -3.64 4.49
N MET A 262 -0.91 -3.79 5.75
CA MET A 262 -0.16 -4.62 6.67
C MET A 262 -0.32 -6.10 6.33
N THR A 263 0.75 -6.85 6.32
CA THR A 263 0.77 -8.23 5.82
C THR A 263 1.60 -9.19 6.66
N ASN A 264 1.84 -8.90 7.90
CA ASN A 264 2.51 -9.81 8.85
C ASN A 264 1.95 -9.61 10.27
N GLY A 265 0.62 -9.46 10.36
CA GLY A 265 -0.05 -9.25 11.63
C GLY A 265 0.37 -7.98 12.38
N SER A 266 1.04 -7.05 11.73
CA SER A 266 1.61 -5.84 12.32
C SER A 266 1.53 -4.66 11.38
N ILE A 267 1.20 -3.48 11.91
CA ILE A 267 1.29 -2.21 11.17
C ILE A 267 2.73 -1.81 10.84
N MET A 268 3.73 -2.51 11.39
CA MET A 268 5.16 -2.32 11.09
C MET A 268 5.66 -3.25 9.97
N SER A 269 4.76 -3.94 9.27
CA SER A 269 5.10 -4.87 8.18
C SER A 269 4.16 -4.61 7.01
N ARG A 270 4.40 -3.53 6.28
CA ARG A 270 3.53 -3.00 5.25
C ARG A 270 4.06 -3.29 3.86
N ARG A 271 3.18 -3.66 2.94
CA ARG A 271 3.53 -4.02 1.55
C ARG A 271 2.78 -3.19 0.53
N ALA A 272 3.50 -2.78 -0.52
CA ALA A 272 2.99 -1.94 -1.59
C ALA A 272 1.84 -2.59 -2.36
N CYS A 273 0.77 -1.82 -2.55
CA CYS A 273 -0.41 -2.16 -3.33
C CYS A 273 -0.76 -1.03 -4.32
N ALA A 274 -1.54 -1.36 -5.33
CA ALA A 274 -2.04 -0.37 -6.29
C ALA A 274 -3.45 -0.73 -6.76
N GLU A 275 -4.30 0.29 -6.92
CA GLU A 275 -5.63 0.13 -7.54
C GLU A 275 -5.80 1.12 -8.69
N ARG A 276 -6.55 0.72 -9.71
CA ARG A 276 -6.92 1.62 -10.79
C ARG A 276 -7.91 2.66 -10.30
N VAL A 277 -7.67 3.91 -10.64
CA VAL A 277 -8.59 5.02 -10.36
C VAL A 277 -9.01 5.73 -11.63
N GLN A 278 -10.14 6.41 -11.56
CA GLN A 278 -10.63 7.29 -12.60
C GLN A 278 -10.70 8.72 -12.08
N ILE A 279 -10.14 9.65 -12.84
CA ILE A 279 -10.32 11.07 -12.57
C ILE A 279 -11.46 11.55 -13.47
N LEU A 280 -12.54 12.03 -12.88
CA LEU A 280 -13.73 12.49 -13.60
C LEU A 280 -13.48 13.85 -14.25
N PRO A 281 -14.31 14.28 -15.22
CA PRO A 281 -14.13 15.57 -15.90
C PRO A 281 -14.16 16.80 -14.99
N ASP A 282 -14.82 16.72 -13.83
CA ASP A 282 -14.83 17.77 -12.82
C ASP A 282 -13.58 17.76 -11.91
N GLY A 283 -12.71 16.74 -12.09
CA GLY A 283 -11.49 16.51 -11.32
C GLY A 283 -11.70 15.66 -10.09
N SER A 284 -12.91 15.20 -9.79
CA SER A 284 -13.14 14.32 -8.66
C SER A 284 -12.65 12.88 -8.93
N ILE A 285 -12.29 12.18 -7.86
CA ILE A 285 -11.84 10.79 -7.87
C ILE A 285 -12.83 10.01 -7.00
N PRO A 286 -13.65 9.13 -7.59
CA PRO A 286 -14.50 8.24 -6.82
C PRO A 286 -13.67 7.32 -5.93
N LYS A 287 -14.16 7.04 -4.71
CA LYS A 287 -13.54 6.03 -3.84
C LYS A 287 -13.50 4.68 -4.56
N VAL A 288 -12.36 4.02 -4.51
CA VAL A 288 -12.14 2.72 -5.12
C VAL A 288 -12.14 1.61 -4.09
N GLU A 289 -12.51 0.44 -4.55
CA GLU A 289 -12.49 -0.78 -3.78
C GLU A 289 -11.08 -1.35 -3.69
N MET A 290 -10.70 -1.87 -2.54
CA MET A 290 -9.48 -2.63 -2.35
C MET A 290 -9.62 -4.01 -3.00
N THR A 291 -8.68 -4.36 -3.90
CA THR A 291 -8.73 -5.62 -4.65
C THR A 291 -7.45 -6.46 -4.50
N SER A 292 -7.53 -7.69 -4.97
CA SER A 292 -6.36 -8.56 -5.15
C SER A 292 -5.66 -8.33 -6.49
N LEU A 293 -6.14 -7.40 -7.33
CA LEU A 293 -5.73 -7.31 -8.73
C LEU A 293 -4.38 -6.62 -8.95
N GLY A 294 -4.11 -5.53 -8.24
CA GLY A 294 -2.94 -4.71 -8.56
C GLY A 294 -3.03 -4.16 -10.00
N PHE A 295 -2.08 -4.56 -10.82
CA PHE A 295 -2.04 -4.14 -12.23
C PHE A 295 -2.80 -5.06 -13.18
N SER A 296 -3.21 -6.24 -12.72
CA SER A 296 -3.96 -7.22 -13.52
C SER A 296 -5.40 -6.76 -13.76
N SER A 297 -6.00 -7.22 -14.85
CA SER A 297 -7.44 -6.99 -15.12
C SER A 297 -8.33 -8.00 -14.40
N SER A 298 -7.82 -9.22 -14.20
CA SER A 298 -8.46 -10.32 -13.48
C SER A 298 -7.41 -11.31 -12.98
N LEU A 299 -7.78 -12.11 -11.98
CA LEU A 299 -7.01 -13.27 -11.56
C LEU A 299 -7.43 -14.49 -12.39
N ASP A 300 -6.49 -15.39 -12.64
CA ASP A 300 -6.73 -16.68 -13.30
C ASP A 300 -7.10 -17.72 -12.23
N PRO A 301 -8.34 -18.22 -12.19
CA PRO A 301 -8.77 -19.20 -11.17
C PRO A 301 -8.08 -20.55 -11.30
N TYR A 302 -7.51 -20.83 -12.48
CA TYR A 302 -6.84 -22.10 -12.81
C TYR A 302 -5.34 -22.09 -12.52
N LYS A 303 -4.83 -21.01 -11.95
CA LYS A 303 -3.50 -20.90 -11.36
C LYS A 303 -3.56 -20.92 -9.84
N GLU A 304 -2.51 -21.45 -9.20
CA GLU A 304 -2.41 -21.42 -7.75
C GLU A 304 -2.43 -19.96 -7.25
N THR A 305 -3.41 -19.66 -6.40
CA THR A 305 -3.59 -18.35 -5.77
C THR A 305 -3.03 -18.41 -4.36
N PRO A 306 -1.97 -17.66 -4.04
CA PRO A 306 -1.45 -17.58 -2.68
C PRO A 306 -2.46 -16.85 -1.77
N ALA A 307 -2.63 -17.36 -0.56
CA ALA A 307 -3.63 -16.80 0.37
C ALA A 307 -3.33 -15.34 0.77
N GLU A 308 -2.08 -14.92 0.72
CA GLU A 308 -1.63 -13.59 1.10
C GLU A 308 -2.12 -12.45 0.20
N ILE A 309 -2.66 -12.73 -1.00
CA ILE A 309 -3.26 -11.71 -1.85
C ILE A 309 -4.71 -11.41 -1.49
N ALA A 310 -5.21 -11.97 -0.39
CA ALA A 310 -6.53 -11.63 0.13
C ALA A 310 -6.68 -10.12 0.31
N CYS A 311 -7.79 -9.57 -0.19
CA CYS A 311 -8.16 -8.16 -0.03
C CYS A 311 -9.31 -7.96 0.94
N VAL A 312 -9.90 -9.05 1.42
CA VAL A 312 -10.91 -9.06 2.49
C VAL A 312 -10.46 -10.02 3.57
N LEU A 313 -10.36 -9.51 4.81
CA LEU A 313 -9.99 -10.26 6.00
C LEU A 313 -10.88 -9.81 7.15
N LYS A 314 -11.98 -10.54 7.42
CA LYS A 314 -12.93 -10.24 8.50
C LYS A 314 -12.90 -11.32 9.59
N GLY A 315 -13.31 -10.97 10.79
CA GLY A 315 -13.34 -11.90 11.93
C GLY A 315 -11.98 -12.08 12.62
N GLY A 316 -11.08 -11.11 12.44
CA GLY A 316 -9.78 -11.08 13.12
C GLY A 316 -8.69 -11.92 12.48
N CYS A 317 -8.91 -12.47 11.28
CA CYS A 317 -7.86 -13.17 10.55
C CYS A 317 -6.80 -12.19 10.02
N LEU A 318 -5.57 -12.68 9.90
CA LEU A 318 -4.39 -11.93 9.55
C LEU A 318 -3.53 -12.71 8.55
N ILE A 319 -2.77 -12.00 7.74
CA ILE A 319 -1.69 -12.62 6.95
C ILE A 319 -0.44 -12.67 7.83
N THR A 320 0.20 -13.83 7.92
CA THR A 320 1.42 -14.02 8.70
C THR A 320 2.50 -14.76 7.92
N GLU A 321 3.73 -14.53 8.28
CA GLU A 321 4.89 -15.24 7.76
C GLU A 321 4.96 -16.65 8.35
N LYS A 322 4.92 -17.68 7.51
CA LYS A 322 5.19 -19.05 7.90
C LYS A 322 6.69 -19.37 7.75
N ASP A 323 7.25 -18.95 6.65
CA ASP A 323 8.68 -18.97 6.35
C ASP A 323 9.01 -17.87 5.31
N VAL A 324 10.26 -17.77 4.89
CA VAL A 324 10.74 -16.71 3.97
C VAL A 324 9.95 -16.67 2.65
N LEU A 325 9.45 -17.80 2.17
CA LEU A 325 8.79 -17.94 0.87
C LEU A 325 7.29 -18.19 0.99
N THR A 326 6.76 -18.40 2.19
CA THR A 326 5.37 -18.78 2.41
C THR A 326 4.70 -17.85 3.41
N ARG A 327 3.56 -17.31 3.01
CA ARG A 327 2.62 -16.60 3.88
C ARG A 327 1.37 -17.45 4.01
N GLU A 328 0.69 -17.31 5.13
CA GLU A 328 -0.61 -17.94 5.33
C GLU A 328 -1.59 -16.93 5.96
N VAL A 329 -2.87 -17.08 5.68
CA VAL A 329 -3.90 -16.42 6.47
C VAL A 329 -4.10 -17.24 7.73
N THR A 330 -3.95 -16.61 8.89
CA THR A 330 -4.02 -17.20 10.23
C THR A 330 -5.10 -16.55 11.08
N ALA A 331 -5.22 -16.99 12.34
CA ALA A 331 -6.28 -16.56 13.27
C ALA A 331 -7.68 -16.74 12.68
N ILE A 332 -7.86 -17.71 11.79
CA ILE A 332 -9.14 -18.02 11.16
C ILE A 332 -10.03 -18.70 12.21
N LYS A 333 -11.00 -17.98 12.72
CA LYS A 333 -12.00 -18.47 13.67
C LYS A 333 -13.33 -18.73 12.97
N THR A 334 -14.28 -19.30 13.69
CA THR A 334 -15.66 -19.45 13.16
C THR A 334 -16.26 -18.08 12.83
N GLY A 335 -16.90 -17.96 11.66
CA GLY A 335 -17.42 -16.72 11.13
C GLY A 335 -16.40 -15.83 10.41
N ALA A 336 -15.09 -16.18 10.41
CA ALA A 336 -14.08 -15.44 9.66
C ALA A 336 -14.34 -15.52 8.16
N VAL A 337 -14.10 -14.41 7.46
CA VAL A 337 -14.24 -14.29 6.01
C VAL A 337 -12.92 -13.86 5.38
N ILE A 338 -12.51 -14.61 4.36
CA ILE A 338 -11.32 -14.33 3.54
C ILE A 338 -11.81 -14.13 2.11
N GLY A 339 -11.49 -13.00 1.49
CA GLY A 339 -11.99 -12.67 0.16
C GLY A 339 -10.92 -12.23 -0.83
N TYR A 340 -11.17 -12.56 -2.08
CA TYR A 340 -10.32 -12.29 -3.24
C TYR A 340 -11.14 -11.68 -4.37
N ARG A 341 -10.73 -10.56 -4.92
CA ARG A 341 -11.43 -9.82 -5.98
C ARG A 341 -10.45 -9.53 -7.10
N TYR A 342 -10.68 -9.89 -8.37
CA TYR A 342 -11.74 -10.68 -8.99
C TYR A 342 -11.11 -11.74 -9.89
N PHE A 343 -11.72 -12.92 -9.97
CA PHE A 343 -11.33 -13.99 -10.90
C PHE A 343 -12.17 -13.92 -12.17
N ASP A 344 -11.57 -14.29 -13.32
CA ASP A 344 -12.29 -14.53 -14.55
C ASP A 344 -12.29 -16.03 -14.87
N PHE A 345 -13.44 -16.66 -14.68
CA PHE A 345 -13.66 -18.10 -14.96
C PHE A 345 -13.88 -18.39 -16.46
N GLY A 346 -13.92 -17.34 -17.30
CA GLY A 346 -14.16 -17.44 -18.73
C GLY A 346 -15.64 -17.71 -19.09
N GLU A 347 -15.86 -18.03 -20.36
CA GLU A 347 -17.20 -18.21 -20.95
C GLU A 347 -17.51 -19.68 -21.29
N ASP A 348 -16.96 -20.63 -20.53
CA ASP A 348 -17.23 -22.05 -20.75
C ASP A 348 -18.62 -22.44 -20.22
N PHE A 349 -19.60 -22.50 -21.11
CA PHE A 349 -20.96 -22.89 -20.82
C PHE A 349 -21.22 -24.41 -20.89
N SER A 350 -20.17 -25.24 -20.94
CA SER A 350 -20.30 -26.71 -20.97
C SER A 350 -21.00 -27.28 -19.73
N GLY A 351 -21.04 -26.50 -18.64
CA GLY A 351 -21.60 -26.95 -17.36
C GLY A 351 -20.68 -27.91 -16.62
N SER A 352 -19.42 -28.03 -17.01
CA SER A 352 -18.46 -28.91 -16.36
C SER A 352 -18.21 -28.46 -14.91
N PRO A 353 -18.30 -29.37 -13.93
CA PRO A 353 -18.08 -29.04 -12.54
C PRO A 353 -16.61 -28.69 -12.30
N LEU A 354 -16.38 -27.77 -11.34
CA LEU A 354 -15.05 -27.40 -10.87
C LEU A 354 -14.64 -28.25 -9.65
N THR A 355 -13.36 -28.37 -9.42
CA THR A 355 -12.80 -28.89 -8.18
C THR A 355 -11.95 -27.80 -7.53
N LEU A 356 -12.38 -27.34 -6.34
CA LEU A 356 -11.51 -26.48 -5.50
C LEU A 356 -10.49 -27.33 -4.78
N CYS A 357 -9.23 -26.91 -4.81
CA CYS A 357 -8.15 -27.44 -3.99
C CYS A 357 -7.74 -26.35 -3.00
N LEU A 358 -7.83 -26.62 -1.69
CA LEU A 358 -7.36 -25.75 -0.61
C LEU A 358 -6.11 -26.36 0.01
N LYS A 359 -5.02 -25.60 0.07
CA LYS A 359 -3.82 -25.96 0.81
C LYS A 359 -3.83 -25.29 2.17
N THR A 360 -3.86 -26.08 3.23
CA THR A 360 -4.03 -25.61 4.59
C THR A 360 -2.94 -26.10 5.52
N SER A 361 -2.70 -25.37 6.61
CA SER A 361 -1.95 -25.80 7.78
C SER A 361 -2.92 -26.09 8.92
N GLY A 362 -2.80 -27.28 9.53
CA GLY A 362 -3.70 -27.75 10.59
C GLY A 362 -3.48 -27.04 11.92
N ARG A 363 -4.55 -26.93 12.68
CA ARG A 363 -4.58 -26.41 14.06
C ARG A 363 -5.26 -27.39 15.03
N GLY A 364 -5.38 -28.66 14.64
CA GLY A 364 -6.05 -29.68 15.43
C GLY A 364 -7.57 -29.58 15.47
N MET A 365 -8.16 -28.76 14.59
CA MET A 365 -9.60 -28.51 14.51
C MET A 365 -10.17 -29.00 13.18
N ILE A 366 -11.41 -29.49 13.21
CA ILE A 366 -12.17 -29.81 11.99
C ILE A 366 -13.18 -28.70 11.74
N SER A 367 -13.23 -28.23 10.50
CA SER A 367 -14.10 -27.11 10.12
C SER A 367 -14.63 -27.25 8.70
N ASP A 368 -15.60 -26.46 8.37
CA ASP A 368 -16.15 -26.29 7.04
C ASP A 368 -15.75 -24.91 6.50
N VAL A 369 -15.36 -24.86 5.23
CA VAL A 369 -15.14 -23.64 4.48
C VAL A 369 -16.25 -23.52 3.44
N HIS A 370 -17.11 -22.52 3.60
CA HIS A 370 -18.17 -22.18 2.66
C HIS A 370 -17.58 -21.30 1.54
N ILE A 371 -17.80 -21.69 0.29
CA ILE A 371 -17.32 -20.98 -0.90
C ILE A 371 -18.45 -20.14 -1.45
N ILE A 372 -18.29 -18.82 -1.41
CA ILE A 372 -19.33 -17.85 -1.76
C ILE A 372 -18.81 -16.93 -2.87
N LEU A 373 -19.65 -16.64 -3.85
CA LEU A 373 -19.33 -15.73 -4.96
C LEU A 373 -19.94 -14.34 -4.73
N ASP A 374 -19.18 -13.33 -5.11
CA ASP A 374 -19.54 -11.91 -5.26
C ASP A 374 -19.74 -11.13 -3.96
N ASP A 375 -20.47 -11.65 -2.99
CA ASP A 375 -20.71 -10.97 -1.72
C ASP A 375 -20.70 -11.97 -0.57
N PRO A 376 -19.95 -11.75 0.52
CA PRO A 376 -19.81 -12.75 1.57
C PRO A 376 -21.10 -13.00 2.38
N ASP A 377 -22.03 -12.04 2.40
CA ASP A 377 -23.25 -12.12 3.21
C ASP A 377 -24.49 -12.50 2.39
N SER A 378 -24.60 -11.95 1.17
CA SER A 378 -25.76 -12.14 0.30
C SER A 378 -25.45 -12.89 -1.01
N GLY A 379 -24.18 -13.22 -1.24
CA GLY A 379 -23.72 -13.87 -2.46
C GLY A 379 -24.15 -15.34 -2.58
N ARG A 380 -23.87 -15.92 -3.74
CA ARG A 380 -24.23 -17.31 -4.03
C ARG A 380 -23.21 -18.27 -3.41
N GLU A 381 -23.61 -19.08 -2.43
CA GLU A 381 -22.82 -20.21 -1.98
C GLU A 381 -22.80 -21.29 -3.07
N ILE A 382 -21.61 -21.73 -3.46
CA ILE A 382 -21.41 -22.74 -4.51
C ILE A 382 -20.89 -24.07 -3.99
N GLY A 383 -20.57 -24.17 -2.71
CA GLY A 383 -20.17 -25.41 -2.07
C GLY A 383 -19.47 -25.24 -0.75
N VAL A 384 -19.13 -26.38 -0.15
CA VAL A 384 -18.44 -26.45 1.14
C VAL A 384 -17.24 -27.40 1.02
N CYS A 385 -16.11 -26.98 1.56
CA CYS A 385 -14.91 -27.81 1.66
C CYS A 385 -14.65 -28.15 3.14
N ARG A 386 -14.61 -29.44 3.47
CA ARG A 386 -14.23 -29.93 4.79
C ARG A 386 -12.74 -29.76 4.98
N VAL A 387 -12.33 -29.08 6.06
CA VAL A 387 -10.94 -28.95 6.51
C VAL A 387 -10.69 -29.89 7.67
N GLU A 388 -9.68 -30.74 7.50
CA GLU A 388 -9.25 -31.70 8.49
C GLU A 388 -8.27 -31.10 9.51
N ALA A 389 -8.05 -31.80 10.62
CA ALA A 389 -7.27 -31.29 11.74
C ALA A 389 -5.76 -31.06 11.45
N GLY A 390 -5.22 -31.76 10.47
CA GLY A 390 -3.80 -31.69 10.07
C GLY A 390 -3.57 -30.86 8.82
N ASP A 391 -2.30 -30.72 8.46
CA ASP A 391 -1.89 -30.12 7.20
C ASP A 391 -2.40 -30.92 6.00
N GLY A 392 -2.79 -30.26 4.93
CA GLY A 392 -3.27 -30.97 3.76
C GLY A 392 -3.61 -30.14 2.54
N ILE A 393 -3.87 -30.86 1.44
CA ILE A 393 -4.54 -30.34 0.25
C ILE A 393 -5.92 -30.98 0.20
N LEU A 394 -6.93 -30.18 0.47
CA LEU A 394 -8.32 -30.61 0.58
C LEU A 394 -9.04 -30.30 -0.71
N ARG A 395 -10.05 -31.09 -1.04
CA ARG A 395 -10.77 -30.96 -2.32
C ARG A 395 -12.27 -30.92 -2.11
N ALA A 396 -12.93 -29.99 -2.81
CA ALA A 396 -14.38 -29.92 -2.89
C ALA A 396 -14.84 -29.86 -4.33
N LYS A 397 -15.87 -30.62 -4.68
CA LYS A 397 -16.53 -30.51 -5.99
C LYS A 397 -17.53 -29.35 -5.93
N LEU A 398 -17.46 -28.49 -6.95
CA LEU A 398 -18.30 -27.30 -7.09
C LEU A 398 -19.05 -27.36 -8.41
N PRO A 399 -20.20 -26.67 -8.54
CA PRO A 399 -20.84 -26.48 -9.84
C PRO A 399 -19.93 -25.73 -10.81
N SER A 400 -20.27 -25.68 -12.08
CA SER A 400 -19.61 -24.82 -13.05
C SER A 400 -19.79 -23.36 -12.69
N VAL A 401 -18.76 -22.58 -12.92
CA VAL A 401 -18.74 -21.11 -12.76
C VAL A 401 -18.21 -20.51 -14.05
N THR A 402 -18.84 -19.44 -14.52
CA THR A 402 -18.43 -18.67 -15.71
C THR A 402 -18.48 -17.18 -15.40
N GLY A 403 -17.68 -16.39 -16.12
CA GLY A 403 -17.64 -14.95 -15.95
C GLY A 403 -16.72 -14.48 -14.83
N ARG A 404 -16.83 -13.20 -14.49
CA ARG A 404 -15.99 -12.52 -13.53
C ARG A 404 -16.66 -12.49 -12.16
N HIS A 405 -15.98 -13.05 -11.14
CA HIS A 405 -16.52 -13.17 -9.78
C HIS A 405 -15.47 -12.85 -8.72
N ALA A 406 -15.90 -12.26 -7.61
CA ALA A 406 -15.19 -12.32 -6.36
C ALA A 406 -15.41 -13.68 -5.68
N VAL A 407 -14.41 -14.18 -4.97
CA VAL A 407 -14.47 -15.46 -4.25
C VAL A 407 -14.21 -15.21 -2.77
N PHE A 408 -15.13 -15.71 -1.95
CA PHE A 408 -15.03 -15.61 -0.50
C PHE A 408 -15.04 -17.00 0.13
N PHE A 409 -14.22 -17.15 1.17
CA PHE A 409 -14.19 -18.31 2.04
C PHE A 409 -14.67 -17.89 3.43
N ARG A 410 -15.80 -18.45 3.88
CA ARG A 410 -16.29 -18.28 5.25
C ARG A 410 -16.02 -19.56 6.03
N ALA A 411 -15.29 -19.46 7.13
CA ALA A 411 -14.92 -20.59 7.95
C ALA A 411 -15.91 -20.82 9.07
N GLU A 412 -16.29 -22.08 9.30
CA GLU A 412 -17.17 -22.48 10.39
C GLU A 412 -16.67 -23.77 11.04
N HIS A 413 -16.66 -23.83 12.38
CA HIS A 413 -16.40 -25.10 13.06
C HIS A 413 -17.62 -26.02 12.99
N ILE A 414 -17.40 -27.33 13.06
CA ILE A 414 -18.48 -28.34 12.98
C ILE A 414 -19.03 -28.77 14.33
N TYR A 415 -18.46 -28.27 15.41
CA TYR A 415 -18.82 -28.71 16.77
C TYR A 415 -20.14 -28.11 17.21
N LYS A 416 -20.87 -28.86 18.02
CA LYS A 416 -22.22 -28.52 18.50
C LYS A 416 -22.27 -28.46 20.02
N ASP A 417 -23.38 -27.92 20.53
CA ASP A 417 -23.70 -27.84 21.95
C ASP A 417 -22.59 -27.13 22.76
N TRP A 418 -22.22 -27.68 23.90
CA TRP A 418 -21.16 -27.10 24.73
C TRP A 418 -19.82 -26.91 24.00
N TRP A 419 -19.48 -27.84 23.11
CA TRP A 419 -18.23 -27.75 22.32
C TRP A 419 -18.23 -26.59 21.35
N SER A 420 -19.37 -26.17 20.85
CA SER A 420 -19.52 -24.98 20.03
C SER A 420 -19.03 -23.73 20.77
N HIS A 421 -19.43 -23.56 22.02
CA HIS A 421 -18.98 -22.45 22.85
C HIS A 421 -17.52 -22.59 23.26
N ALA A 422 -17.07 -23.79 23.61
CA ALA A 422 -15.70 -24.06 24.04
C ALA A 422 -14.65 -23.79 22.93
N PHE A 423 -15.08 -23.92 21.67
CA PHE A 423 -14.18 -23.78 20.50
C PHE A 423 -14.43 -22.51 19.66
N ALA A 424 -15.35 -21.64 20.06
CA ALA A 424 -15.72 -20.44 19.31
C ALA A 424 -14.51 -19.53 18.98
N ASP A 425 -13.56 -19.43 19.92
CA ASP A 425 -12.35 -18.60 19.77
C ASP A 425 -11.11 -19.38 19.30
N ARG A 426 -11.26 -20.66 18.96
CA ARG A 426 -10.13 -21.45 18.45
C ARG A 426 -9.83 -21.10 17.01
N GLU A 427 -8.52 -21.00 16.71
CA GLU A 427 -8.07 -21.00 15.33
C GLU A 427 -8.35 -22.34 14.69
N LEU A 428 -9.02 -22.33 13.53
CA LEU A 428 -9.51 -23.54 12.86
C LEU A 428 -8.44 -24.16 11.97
N PHE A 429 -7.77 -23.32 11.17
CA PHE A 429 -6.69 -23.72 10.25
C PHE A 429 -5.92 -22.48 9.80
N GLY A 430 -4.79 -22.65 9.12
CA GLY A 430 -4.15 -21.63 8.32
C GLY A 430 -4.40 -21.89 6.84
N LEU A 431 -4.72 -20.87 6.04
CA LEU A 431 -4.88 -20.99 4.60
C LEU A 431 -3.60 -20.52 3.90
N ILE A 432 -2.99 -21.41 3.10
CA ILE A 432 -1.72 -21.14 2.39
C ILE A 432 -1.97 -20.73 0.94
N SER A 433 -2.80 -21.51 0.22
CA SER A 433 -3.14 -21.24 -1.18
C SER A 433 -4.38 -22.00 -1.60
N PHE A 434 -4.90 -21.68 -2.77
CA PHE A 434 -5.97 -22.45 -3.38
C PHE A 434 -5.90 -22.43 -4.91
N LEU A 435 -6.64 -23.33 -5.53
CA LEU A 435 -6.66 -23.54 -6.98
C LEU A 435 -8.01 -24.16 -7.39
N PHE A 436 -8.58 -23.69 -8.50
CA PHE A 436 -9.70 -24.36 -9.15
C PHE A 436 -9.19 -25.23 -10.31
N LEU A 437 -9.73 -26.44 -10.41
CA LEU A 437 -9.46 -27.38 -11.53
C LEU A 437 -10.75 -27.61 -12.30
N LYS A 438 -10.64 -27.69 -13.62
CA LYS A 438 -11.70 -28.12 -14.56
C LYS A 438 -11.82 -29.65 -14.61
#